data_9aa143a1a1924ede7a9c0dd5ba00ab00
#
_entry.id   9aa143a1a1924ede7a9c0dd5ba00ab00
#
_cell.length_a   1.000
_cell.length_b   1.000
_cell.length_c   1.000
_cell.angle_alpha   90.00
_cell.angle_beta   90.00
_cell.angle_gamma   90.00
#
_symmetry.space_group_name_H-M   'P 1'
#
loop_
_entity.id
_entity.type
_entity.pdbx_description
1 polymer ?
#
loop_
_entity_poly.entity_id
_entity_poly.type
_entity_poly.pdbx_seq_one_letter_code
_entity_poly.pdbx_strand_id
1 'polypeptide(L)'
;MGKRYVVALKDAVTGVLYGGGGTFRILIDEESSGAKHLSCLVNTMNRGTRGSEHKHDVEHLWYILSGKGTMYIGGKAYAVGPEMAVFAPAGVLHRIDVGSDEDLTYVVVYAPPGPEQQLKQFGARAFDQR
;
A
#
# COMPACT_ATOMS: atom_id res chain seq x y z
N MET A 1 -21.08 -17.04 -3.73
CA MET A 1 -20.68 -16.07 -4.76
C MET A 1 -19.36 -16.51 -5.38
N GLY A 2 -19.30 -16.45 -6.68
CA GLY A 2 -18.07 -16.78 -7.40
C GLY A 2 -16.99 -15.74 -7.18
N LYS A 3 -15.76 -16.12 -7.49
CA LYS A 3 -14.63 -15.21 -7.41
C LYS A 3 -14.65 -14.21 -8.56
N ARG A 4 -14.15 -13.02 -8.33
CA ARG A 4 -14.08 -11.95 -9.32
C ARG A 4 -12.64 -11.84 -9.84
N TYR A 5 -12.47 -12.03 -11.15
CA TYR A 5 -11.14 -11.91 -11.78
C TYR A 5 -10.87 -10.52 -12.32
N VAL A 6 -11.90 -9.69 -12.41
CA VAL A 6 -11.78 -8.27 -12.77
C VAL A 6 -12.51 -7.47 -11.70
N VAL A 7 -11.81 -6.54 -11.07
CA VAL A 7 -12.39 -5.73 -10.00
C VAL A 7 -12.13 -4.26 -10.33
N ALA A 8 -13.22 -3.50 -10.51
CA ALA A 8 -13.11 -2.06 -10.74
C ALA A 8 -12.77 -1.35 -9.43
N LEU A 9 -12.07 -0.23 -9.53
CA LEU A 9 -11.66 0.53 -8.35
C LEU A 9 -12.86 0.94 -7.48
N LYS A 10 -13.99 1.29 -8.08
CA LYS A 10 -15.21 1.65 -7.34
C LYS A 10 -15.77 0.52 -6.48
N ASP A 11 -15.38 -0.72 -6.78
CA ASP A 11 -15.87 -1.91 -6.06
C ASP A 11 -14.85 -2.47 -5.07
N ALA A 12 -13.73 -1.76 -4.87
CA ALA A 12 -12.69 -2.16 -3.94
C ALA A 12 -13.17 -2.11 -2.49
N VAL A 13 -12.58 -2.96 -1.66
CA VAL A 13 -12.74 -2.82 -0.20
C VAL A 13 -11.91 -1.61 0.22
N THR A 14 -12.57 -0.60 0.75
CA THR A 14 -11.98 0.71 1.01
C THR A 14 -11.98 1.05 2.49
N GLY A 15 -10.93 1.69 2.94
CA GLY A 15 -10.80 2.17 4.32
C GLY A 15 -9.70 3.20 4.44
N VAL A 16 -9.38 3.54 5.70
CA VAL A 16 -8.49 4.64 6.03
C VAL A 16 -7.09 4.09 6.39
N LEU A 17 -6.06 4.81 5.97
CA LEU A 17 -4.65 4.55 6.30
C LEU A 17 -4.11 5.59 7.28
N TYR A 18 -3.15 5.19 8.09
CA TYR A 18 -2.31 6.09 8.90
C TYR A 18 -3.10 7.16 9.66
N GLY A 19 -4.14 6.72 10.41
CA GLY A 19 -4.90 7.63 11.25
C GLY A 19 -5.66 8.72 10.50
N GLY A 20 -5.92 8.54 9.21
CA GLY A 20 -6.61 9.52 8.37
C GLY A 20 -5.70 10.17 7.34
N GLY A 21 -4.42 9.79 7.30
CA GLY A 21 -3.47 10.32 6.32
C GLY A 21 -3.57 9.70 4.93
N GLY A 22 -4.47 8.74 4.74
CA GLY A 22 -4.61 8.10 3.43
C GLY A 22 -5.81 7.19 3.34
N THR A 23 -5.97 6.58 2.18
CA THR A 23 -7.06 5.67 1.84
C THR A 23 -6.48 4.41 1.20
N PHE A 24 -6.89 3.24 1.68
CA PHE A 24 -6.56 2.00 1.00
C PHE A 24 -7.75 1.50 0.18
N ARG A 25 -7.46 0.82 -0.92
CA ARG A 25 -8.48 0.19 -1.75
C ARG A 25 -7.95 -1.16 -2.21
N ILE A 26 -8.51 -2.22 -1.66
CA ILE A 26 -8.10 -3.59 -1.94
C ILE A 26 -8.91 -4.11 -3.13
N LEU A 27 -8.21 -4.44 -4.21
CA LEU A 27 -8.83 -4.95 -5.43
C LEU A 27 -8.77 -6.47 -5.50
N ILE A 28 -7.58 -7.02 -5.41
CA ILE A 28 -7.35 -8.46 -5.58
C ILE A 28 -6.78 -9.03 -4.29
N ASP A 29 -7.45 -10.03 -3.75
CA ASP A 29 -6.95 -10.82 -2.63
C ASP A 29 -7.58 -12.22 -2.71
N GLU A 30 -7.37 -13.04 -1.70
CA GLU A 30 -7.92 -14.39 -1.69
C GLU A 30 -9.45 -14.38 -1.68
N GLU A 31 -10.04 -13.48 -0.90
CA GLU A 31 -11.50 -13.40 -0.77
C GLU A 31 -12.17 -12.96 -2.07
N SER A 32 -11.65 -11.89 -2.71
CA SER A 32 -12.27 -11.36 -3.92
C SER A 32 -12.05 -12.24 -5.14
N SER A 33 -10.84 -12.75 -5.33
CA SER A 33 -10.41 -13.36 -6.58
C SER A 33 -9.84 -14.76 -6.44
N GLY A 34 -9.63 -15.24 -5.21
CA GLY A 34 -8.99 -16.52 -4.95
C GLY A 34 -7.48 -16.49 -5.13
N ALA A 35 -6.88 -15.31 -5.11
CA ALA A 35 -5.44 -15.15 -5.31
C ALA A 35 -4.67 -15.79 -4.14
N LYS A 36 -3.73 -16.67 -4.46
CA LYS A 36 -2.97 -17.42 -3.46
C LYS A 36 -1.57 -16.85 -3.23
N HIS A 37 -1.00 -16.17 -4.23
CA HIS A 37 0.41 -15.79 -4.21
C HIS A 37 0.64 -14.28 -4.23
N LEU A 38 -0.42 -13.48 -4.35
CA LEU A 38 -0.31 -12.03 -4.30
C LEU A 38 -1.63 -11.39 -3.89
N SER A 39 -1.55 -10.12 -3.50
CA SER A 39 -2.71 -9.23 -3.41
C SER A 39 -2.36 -7.92 -4.12
N CYS A 40 -3.38 -7.17 -4.53
CA CYS A 40 -3.20 -5.92 -5.25
C CYS A 40 -4.14 -4.85 -4.71
N LEU A 41 -3.58 -3.69 -4.39
CA LEU A 41 -4.30 -2.55 -3.85
C LEU A 41 -3.95 -1.30 -4.66
N VAL A 42 -4.83 -0.31 -4.59
CA VAL A 42 -4.50 1.06 -5.03
C VAL A 42 -4.74 1.98 -3.84
N ASN A 43 -3.69 2.60 -3.36
CA ASN A 43 -3.75 3.44 -2.17
C ASN A 43 -3.41 4.88 -2.50
N THR A 44 -3.99 5.80 -1.74
CA THR A 44 -3.66 7.22 -1.82
C THR A 44 -3.24 7.69 -0.43
N MET A 45 -2.09 8.36 -0.35
CA MET A 45 -1.67 9.07 0.85
C MET A 45 -1.80 10.57 0.59
N ASN A 46 -2.36 11.27 1.58
CA ASN A 46 -2.60 12.71 1.45
C ASN A 46 -1.30 13.49 1.47
N ARG A 47 -1.28 14.61 0.78
CA ARG A 47 -0.12 15.50 0.75
C ARG A 47 0.36 15.81 2.16
N GLY A 48 1.67 15.83 2.36
CA GLY A 48 2.29 16.14 3.62
C GLY A 48 2.25 15.04 4.67
N THR A 49 1.65 13.90 4.35
CA THR A 49 1.58 12.78 5.30
C THR A 49 2.92 12.09 5.43
N ARG A 50 3.29 11.78 6.66
CA ARG A 50 4.45 10.92 6.96
C ARG A 50 3.94 9.56 7.35
N GLY A 51 4.39 8.53 6.64
CA GLY A 51 4.03 7.16 6.94
C GLY A 51 4.73 6.64 8.18
N SER A 52 4.20 5.58 8.76
CA SER A 52 4.84 4.87 9.86
C SER A 52 5.89 3.92 9.31
N GLU A 53 7.07 3.90 9.92
CA GLU A 53 8.08 2.91 9.55
C GLU A 53 7.64 1.54 10.04
N HIS A 54 7.60 0.57 9.13
CA HIS A 54 7.16 -0.79 9.43
C HIS A 54 7.77 -1.77 8.45
N LYS A 55 7.51 -3.04 8.67
CA LYS A 55 7.96 -4.10 7.78
C LYS A 55 6.89 -5.17 7.67
N HIS A 56 6.97 -5.95 6.61
CA HIS A 56 6.13 -7.12 6.39
C HIS A 56 7.01 -8.33 6.15
N ASP A 57 6.48 -9.52 6.43
CA ASP A 57 7.17 -10.78 6.15
C ASP A 57 7.01 -11.23 4.70
N VAL A 58 6.52 -10.34 3.85
CA VAL A 58 6.26 -10.59 2.44
C VAL A 58 6.96 -9.54 1.61
N GLU A 59 7.13 -9.82 0.34
CA GLU A 59 7.65 -8.83 -0.60
C GLU A 59 6.58 -7.78 -0.87
N HIS A 60 7.01 -6.53 -1.06
CA HIS A 60 6.13 -5.38 -1.25
C HIS A 60 6.60 -4.59 -2.46
N LEU A 61 5.71 -4.45 -3.43
CA LEU A 61 5.95 -3.65 -4.64
C LEU A 61 5.02 -2.45 -4.62
N TRP A 62 5.54 -1.29 -4.98
CA TRP A 62 4.74 -0.09 -5.26
C TRP A 62 4.97 0.32 -6.71
N TYR A 63 3.93 0.77 -7.38
CA TYR A 63 4.06 1.46 -8.66
C TYR A 63 3.35 2.79 -8.57
N ILE A 64 4.09 3.89 -8.72
CA ILE A 64 3.56 5.23 -8.49
C ILE A 64 2.74 5.67 -9.70
N LEU A 65 1.47 6.04 -9.47
CA LEU A 65 0.58 6.52 -10.51
C LEU A 65 0.62 8.04 -10.60
N SER A 66 0.59 8.74 -9.46
CA SER A 66 0.62 10.19 -9.42
C SER A 66 1.16 10.67 -8.08
N GLY A 67 1.68 11.89 -8.06
CA GLY A 67 2.25 12.47 -6.86
C GLY A 67 3.73 12.17 -6.72
N LYS A 68 4.35 12.75 -5.69
CA LYS A 68 5.78 12.61 -5.39
C LYS A 68 5.99 12.42 -3.90
N GLY A 69 7.05 11.74 -3.54
CA GLY A 69 7.40 11.54 -2.15
C GLY A 69 8.82 11.03 -1.99
N THR A 70 9.12 10.61 -0.75
CA THR A 70 10.39 9.97 -0.43
C THR A 70 10.08 8.61 0.17
N MET A 71 10.66 7.57 -0.42
CA MET A 71 10.56 6.21 0.09
C MET A 71 11.83 5.88 0.85
N TYR A 72 11.66 5.42 2.09
CA TYR A 72 12.78 4.95 2.92
C TYR A 72 12.72 3.41 2.95
N ILE A 73 13.80 2.77 2.53
CA ILE A 73 13.89 1.31 2.51
C ILE A 73 15.21 0.93 3.15
N GLY A 74 15.16 0.19 4.26
CA GLY A 74 16.34 -0.21 5.00
C GLY A 74 17.17 0.97 5.46
N GLY A 75 16.54 2.10 5.78
CA GLY A 75 17.20 3.32 6.23
C GLY A 75 17.75 4.20 5.12
N LYS A 76 17.60 3.80 3.85
CA LYS A 76 18.07 4.60 2.71
C LYS A 76 16.90 5.33 2.06
N ALA A 77 17.08 6.60 1.73
CA ALA A 77 16.05 7.46 1.14
C ALA A 77 16.12 7.47 -0.38
N TYR A 78 14.94 7.38 -1.02
CA TYR A 78 14.80 7.42 -2.47
C TYR A 78 13.69 8.41 -2.85
N ALA A 79 13.98 9.33 -3.74
CA ALA A 79 12.96 10.19 -4.31
C ALA A 79 12.12 9.38 -5.30
N VAL A 80 10.80 9.43 -5.17
CA VAL A 80 9.90 8.66 -6.02
C VAL A 80 8.84 9.57 -6.64
N GLY A 81 8.36 9.19 -7.81
CA GLY A 81 7.33 9.92 -8.55
C GLY A 81 6.67 9.03 -9.59
N PRO A 82 5.82 9.62 -10.46
CA PRO A 82 5.04 8.84 -11.42
C PRO A 82 5.90 7.93 -12.30
N GLU A 83 5.35 6.77 -12.59
CA GLU A 83 5.97 5.77 -13.48
C GLU A 83 7.25 5.14 -12.91
N MET A 84 7.39 5.18 -11.59
CA MET A 84 8.49 4.49 -10.89
C MET A 84 7.95 3.29 -10.13
N ALA A 85 8.67 2.18 -10.21
CA ALA A 85 8.41 1.00 -9.38
C ALA A 85 9.37 0.99 -8.20
N VAL A 86 8.86 0.60 -7.03
CA VAL A 86 9.65 0.52 -5.79
C VAL A 86 9.48 -0.87 -5.21
N PHE A 87 10.54 -1.45 -4.68
CA PHE A 87 10.51 -2.78 -4.12
C PHE A 87 11.14 -2.82 -2.74
N ALA A 88 10.46 -3.43 -1.78
CA ALA A 88 11.01 -3.72 -0.46
C ALA A 88 11.04 -5.24 -0.25
N PRO A 89 12.22 -5.82 0.03
CA PRO A 89 12.31 -7.23 0.37
C PRO A 89 11.53 -7.55 1.65
N ALA A 90 11.14 -8.81 1.82
CA ALA A 90 10.52 -9.28 3.05
C ALA A 90 11.41 -8.96 4.26
N GLY A 91 10.82 -8.49 5.34
CA GLY A 91 11.53 -8.22 6.59
C GLY A 91 12.32 -6.91 6.63
N VAL A 92 12.29 -6.11 5.58
CA VAL A 92 13.02 -4.84 5.52
C VAL A 92 12.10 -3.68 5.91
N LEU A 93 12.54 -2.87 6.86
CA LEU A 93 11.81 -1.69 7.31
C LEU A 93 11.65 -0.70 6.16
N HIS A 94 10.45 -0.15 6.01
CA HIS A 94 10.16 0.86 4.99
C HIS A 94 9.13 1.86 5.48
N ARG A 95 9.15 3.03 4.86
CA ARG A 95 8.23 4.12 5.13
C ARG A 95 8.15 5.02 3.92
N ILE A 96 6.98 5.60 3.64
CA ILE A 96 6.84 6.59 2.59
C ILE A 96 6.35 7.91 3.19
N ASP A 97 7.01 9.00 2.83
CA ASP A 97 6.61 10.36 3.18
C ASP A 97 6.18 11.07 1.92
N VAL A 98 5.02 11.73 1.97
CA VAL A 98 4.44 12.40 0.81
C VAL A 98 4.84 13.87 0.79
N GLY A 99 5.15 14.38 -0.40
CA GLY A 99 5.45 15.79 -0.58
C GLY A 99 4.25 16.67 -0.25
N SER A 100 4.50 17.97 -0.06
CA SER A 100 3.47 18.91 0.36
C SER A 100 2.54 19.39 -0.75
N ASP A 101 2.88 19.13 -2.01
CA ASP A 101 2.20 19.73 -3.14
C ASP A 101 0.98 18.96 -3.61
N GLU A 102 1.01 17.64 -3.52
CA GLU A 102 -0.07 16.81 -4.03
C GLU A 102 -0.13 15.47 -3.32
N ASP A 103 -1.28 14.81 -3.41
CA ASP A 103 -1.46 13.48 -2.87
C ASP A 103 -0.67 12.46 -3.70
N LEU A 104 -0.29 11.36 -3.08
CA LEU A 104 0.46 10.29 -3.72
C LEU A 104 -0.45 9.08 -3.89
N THR A 105 -0.62 8.64 -5.14
CA THR A 105 -1.44 7.46 -5.45
C THR A 105 -0.55 6.40 -6.09
N TYR A 106 -0.70 5.17 -5.63
CA TYR A 106 0.17 4.09 -6.07
C TYR A 106 -0.52 2.74 -6.01
N VAL A 107 -0.08 1.84 -6.89
CA VAL A 107 -0.46 0.44 -6.84
C VAL A 107 0.43 -0.27 -5.83
N VAL A 108 -0.14 -1.16 -5.05
CA VAL A 108 0.58 -2.00 -4.09
C VAL A 108 0.35 -3.46 -4.45
N VAL A 109 1.45 -4.24 -4.43
CA VAL A 109 1.37 -5.70 -4.53
C VAL A 109 2.10 -6.28 -3.34
N TYR A 110 1.43 -7.16 -2.59
CA TYR A 110 2.05 -7.99 -1.56
C TYR A 110 2.17 -9.41 -2.10
N ALA A 111 3.33 -10.02 -1.96
CA ALA A 111 3.59 -11.38 -2.41
C ALA A 111 4.43 -12.14 -1.37
N PRO A 112 3.87 -13.15 -0.70
CA PRO A 112 2.47 -13.59 -0.76
C PRO A 112 1.51 -12.59 -0.13
N PRO A 113 0.18 -12.78 -0.26
CA PRO A 113 -0.79 -11.91 0.38
C PRO A 113 -0.75 -12.06 1.90
N GLY A 114 -1.29 -11.09 2.60
CA GLY A 114 -1.37 -11.08 4.07
C GLY A 114 -1.58 -9.69 4.64
N PRO A 115 -0.71 -8.70 4.35
CA PRO A 115 -0.85 -7.37 4.96
C PRO A 115 -2.18 -6.68 4.68
N GLU A 116 -2.81 -6.94 3.52
CA GLU A 116 -4.13 -6.37 3.21
C GLU A 116 -5.20 -6.82 4.21
N GLN A 117 -5.03 -7.99 4.84
CA GLN A 117 -5.97 -8.46 5.85
C GLN A 117 -5.86 -7.65 7.14
N GLN A 118 -4.67 -7.15 7.45
CA GLN A 118 -4.49 -6.24 8.58
C GLN A 118 -5.20 -4.91 8.33
N LEU A 119 -5.20 -4.43 7.09
CA LEU A 119 -5.96 -3.23 6.72
C LEU A 119 -7.45 -3.44 6.92
N LYS A 120 -7.98 -4.58 6.52
CA LYS A 120 -9.40 -4.92 6.74
C LYS A 120 -9.73 -4.97 8.22
N GLN A 121 -8.85 -5.52 9.06
CA GLN A 121 -9.10 -5.73 10.47
C GLN A 121 -8.89 -4.48 11.30
N PHE A 122 -7.81 -3.72 11.05
CA PHE A 122 -7.38 -2.62 11.91
C PHE A 122 -7.57 -1.23 11.30
N GLY A 123 -7.79 -1.14 9.98
CA GLY A 123 -8.01 0.13 9.29
C GLY A 123 -6.89 1.12 9.55
N ALA A 124 -7.25 2.29 10.09
CA ALA A 124 -6.31 3.40 10.30
C ALA A 124 -5.12 3.07 11.22
N ARG A 125 -5.20 1.99 11.98
CA ARG A 125 -4.11 1.55 12.89
C ARG A 125 -3.31 0.38 12.32
N ALA A 126 -3.64 -0.09 11.13
CA ALA A 126 -2.87 -1.15 10.51
C ALA A 126 -1.42 -0.68 10.32
N PHE A 127 -0.45 -1.56 10.54
CA PHE A 127 0.99 -1.28 10.39
C PHE A 127 1.54 -0.29 11.42
N ASP A 128 0.77 0.02 12.45
CA ASP A 128 1.25 0.88 13.53
C ASP A 128 2.25 0.10 14.38
N GLN A 129 3.42 0.69 14.64
CA GLN A 129 4.55 0.06 15.32
C GLN A 129 4.50 0.24 16.85
N ARG A 130 3.35 0.39 17.41
CA ARG A 130 3.23 0.56 18.86
C ARG A 130 2.94 -0.68 19.62
#